data_0c1592c461a59e6ae2bd3242b9047a98
#
_entry.id   0c1592c461a59e6ae2bd3242b9047a98
#
_cell.length_a   1.000
_cell.length_b   1.000
_cell.length_c   1.000
_cell.angle_alpha   90.00
_cell.angle_beta   90.00
_cell.angle_gamma   90.00
#
_symmetry.space_group_name_H-M   'P 1'
#
loop_
_entity.id
_entity.type
_entity.pdbx_description
1 polymer ?
#
loop_
_entity_poly.entity_id
_entity_poly.type
_entity_poly.pdbx_seq_one_letter_code
_entity_poly.pdbx_strand_id
1 'polypeptide(L)'
;MWAVLVNDEATQEVVDFMLSENYFDAIATNVAGTGSTRISAHIGFDTSKYWSATTQKQADFLKAALAANVFRFDGSDNMPPEVGSGSFWSEMTELAVQGPSYIDSALDNIEKSWP
;
A
#
# COMPACT_ATOMS: atom_id res chain seq x y z
N MET A 1 7.93 -4.83 -1.53
CA MET A 1 9.40 -4.69 -1.54
C MET A 1 9.98 -5.89 -2.29
N TRP A 2 11.00 -5.68 -3.12
CA TRP A 2 11.72 -6.73 -3.84
C TRP A 2 13.15 -6.81 -3.31
N ALA A 3 13.71 -8.01 -3.20
CA ALA A 3 15.09 -8.22 -2.81
C ALA A 3 15.80 -9.00 -3.91
N VAL A 4 16.96 -8.52 -4.35
CA VAL A 4 17.83 -9.20 -5.31
C VAL A 4 18.80 -10.08 -4.53
N LEU A 5 18.68 -11.40 -4.68
CA LEU A 5 19.53 -12.37 -3.99
C LEU A 5 20.74 -12.81 -4.82
N VAL A 6 20.62 -12.71 -6.15
CA VAL A 6 21.68 -13.02 -7.12
C VAL A 6 21.77 -11.86 -8.09
N ASN A 7 22.99 -11.39 -8.34
CA ASN A 7 23.23 -10.26 -9.25
C ASN A 7 23.91 -10.77 -10.53
N ASP A 8 23.12 -11.37 -11.41
CA ASP A 8 23.50 -11.77 -12.76
C ASP A 8 22.67 -11.04 -13.82
N GLU A 9 23.04 -11.22 -15.11
CA GLU A 9 22.41 -10.53 -16.24
C GLU A 9 20.90 -10.84 -16.33
N ALA A 10 20.52 -12.11 -16.15
CA ALA A 10 19.12 -12.54 -16.19
C ALA A 10 18.29 -11.92 -15.06
N THR A 11 18.87 -11.84 -13.87
CA THR A 11 18.22 -11.16 -12.72
C THR A 11 18.06 -9.67 -12.99
N GLN A 12 19.06 -9.01 -13.57
CA GLN A 12 18.95 -7.60 -13.91
C GLN A 12 17.88 -7.33 -14.97
N GLU A 13 17.76 -8.16 -16.01
CA GLU A 13 16.66 -8.05 -16.98
C GLU A 13 15.29 -8.15 -16.33
N VAL A 14 15.10 -9.06 -15.38
CA VAL A 14 13.84 -9.18 -14.63
C VAL A 14 13.57 -7.95 -13.80
N VAL A 15 14.58 -7.45 -13.09
CA VAL A 15 14.45 -6.24 -12.27
C VAL A 15 14.09 -5.02 -13.13
N ASP A 16 14.78 -4.84 -14.26
CA ASP A 16 14.53 -3.74 -15.19
C ASP A 16 13.11 -3.81 -15.76
N PHE A 17 12.64 -5.00 -16.12
CA PHE A 17 11.24 -5.21 -16.53
C PHE A 17 10.27 -4.84 -15.41
N MET A 18 10.49 -5.33 -14.18
CA MET A 18 9.62 -5.06 -13.03
C MET A 18 9.57 -3.59 -12.60
N LEU A 19 10.60 -2.82 -12.95
CA LEU A 19 10.64 -1.37 -12.72
C LEU A 19 10.13 -0.56 -13.91
N SER A 20 9.81 -1.21 -15.03
CA SER A 20 9.36 -0.53 -16.26
C SER A 20 7.88 -0.17 -16.21
N GLU A 21 7.48 0.82 -17.03
CA GLU A 21 6.07 1.15 -17.26
C GLU A 21 5.29 -0.03 -17.83
N ASN A 22 5.90 -0.88 -18.65
CA ASN A 22 5.25 -2.05 -19.25
C ASN A 22 4.77 -3.05 -18.19
N TYR A 23 5.55 -3.26 -17.13
CA TYR A 23 5.12 -4.11 -16.01
C TYR A 23 3.90 -3.52 -15.30
N PHE A 24 3.92 -2.22 -15.01
CA PHE A 24 2.80 -1.57 -14.34
C PHE A 24 1.57 -1.45 -15.24
N ASP A 25 1.74 -1.24 -16.53
CA ASP A 25 0.65 -1.33 -17.50
C ASP A 25 -0.01 -2.71 -17.49
N ALA A 26 0.79 -3.77 -17.52
CA ALA A 26 0.29 -5.14 -17.47
C ALA A 26 -0.50 -5.42 -16.18
N ILE A 27 0.00 -4.95 -15.02
CA ILE A 27 -0.72 -5.08 -13.75
C ILE A 27 -2.02 -4.27 -13.76
N ALA A 28 -1.97 -3.01 -14.16
CA ALA A 28 -3.13 -2.13 -14.13
C ALA A 28 -4.25 -2.61 -15.06
N THR A 29 -3.90 -3.16 -16.23
CA THR A 29 -4.85 -3.60 -17.25
C THR A 29 -5.32 -5.05 -17.08
N ASN A 30 -4.42 -5.98 -16.71
CA ASN A 30 -4.73 -7.41 -16.61
C ASN A 30 -5.48 -7.79 -15.32
N VAL A 31 -5.55 -6.90 -14.35
CA VAL A 31 -6.31 -7.12 -13.10
C VAL A 31 -7.67 -6.42 -13.14
N ALA A 32 -8.08 -5.93 -14.29
CA ALA A 32 -9.41 -5.36 -14.49
C ALA A 32 -10.51 -6.37 -14.03
N GLY A 33 -11.31 -5.94 -13.06
CA GLY A 33 -12.37 -6.77 -12.49
C GLY A 33 -11.93 -7.68 -11.34
N THR A 34 -10.65 -7.79 -11.01
CA THR A 34 -10.17 -8.62 -9.87
C THR A 34 -10.00 -7.86 -8.57
N GLY A 35 -10.23 -6.55 -8.58
CA GLY A 35 -10.15 -5.71 -7.39
C GLY A 35 -8.73 -5.35 -6.96
N SER A 36 -7.70 -5.60 -7.77
CA SER A 36 -6.35 -5.15 -7.42
C SER A 36 -6.27 -3.63 -7.32
N THR A 37 -5.83 -3.17 -6.17
CA THR A 37 -5.65 -1.75 -5.85
C THR A 37 -4.17 -1.37 -5.76
N ARG A 38 -3.29 -2.16 -6.39
CA ARG A 38 -1.84 -1.88 -6.38
C ARG A 38 -1.56 -0.63 -7.18
N ILE A 39 -1.00 0.36 -6.50
CA ILE A 39 -0.57 1.62 -7.11
C ILE A 39 0.89 1.46 -7.54
N SER A 40 1.21 1.92 -8.76
CA SER A 40 2.57 1.92 -9.29
C SER A 40 3.48 2.81 -8.44
N ALA A 41 4.68 2.32 -8.15
CA ALA A 41 5.74 3.14 -7.57
C ALA A 41 6.39 4.09 -8.61
N HIS A 42 6.08 3.93 -9.89
CA HIS A 42 6.61 4.76 -10.96
C HIS A 42 5.85 6.09 -11.03
N ILE A 43 6.54 7.19 -10.73
CA ILE A 43 5.94 8.54 -10.67
C ILE A 43 5.32 8.96 -12.01
N GLY A 44 5.93 8.56 -13.14
CA GLY A 44 5.44 8.85 -14.48
C GLY A 44 4.23 8.04 -14.93
N PHE A 45 3.80 7.03 -14.15
CA PHE A 45 2.71 6.17 -14.58
C PHE A 45 1.40 6.95 -14.77
N ASP A 46 0.73 6.72 -15.92
CA ASP A 46 -0.57 7.33 -16.22
C ASP A 46 -1.67 6.72 -15.38
N THR A 47 -2.16 7.49 -14.42
CA THR A 47 -3.17 7.04 -13.45
C THR A 47 -4.53 6.76 -14.10
N SER A 48 -4.79 7.28 -15.30
CA SER A 48 -6.03 7.01 -16.04
C SER A 48 -6.15 5.54 -16.49
N LYS A 49 -5.02 4.81 -16.53
CA LYS A 49 -4.97 3.39 -16.89
C LYS A 49 -5.48 2.44 -15.81
N TYR A 50 -5.62 2.90 -14.55
CA TYR A 50 -6.25 2.07 -13.52
C TYR A 50 -7.73 1.83 -13.85
N TRP A 51 -8.16 0.59 -13.75
CA TRP A 51 -9.54 0.20 -14.03
C TRP A 51 -10.57 0.80 -13.05
N SER A 52 -10.15 1.13 -11.84
CA SER A 52 -11.01 1.64 -10.78
C SER A 52 -10.82 3.13 -10.58
N ALA A 53 -11.92 3.89 -10.62
CA ALA A 53 -11.90 5.33 -10.32
C ALA A 53 -11.39 5.63 -8.89
N THR A 54 -11.59 4.71 -7.95
CA THR A 54 -11.05 4.82 -6.59
C THR A 54 -9.53 4.71 -6.61
N THR A 55 -8.98 3.71 -7.31
CA THR A 55 -7.53 3.54 -7.45
C THR A 55 -6.89 4.73 -8.18
N GLN A 56 -7.54 5.27 -9.21
CA GLN A 56 -7.08 6.49 -9.89
C GLN A 56 -6.94 7.64 -8.90
N LYS A 57 -7.99 7.94 -8.13
CA LYS A 57 -7.98 9.01 -7.11
C LYS A 57 -6.91 8.79 -6.04
N GLN A 58 -6.72 7.55 -5.58
CA GLN A 58 -5.68 7.22 -4.60
C GLN A 58 -4.28 7.47 -5.17
N ALA A 59 -4.03 7.07 -6.43
CA ALA A 59 -2.76 7.29 -7.10
C ALA A 59 -2.48 8.79 -7.32
N ASP A 60 -3.47 9.57 -7.74
CA ASP A 60 -3.36 11.01 -7.91
C ASP A 60 -3.08 11.72 -6.58
N PHE A 61 -3.76 11.29 -5.51
CA PHE A 61 -3.51 11.80 -4.17
C PHE A 61 -2.08 11.51 -3.69
N LEU A 62 -1.60 10.28 -3.90
CA LEU A 62 -0.22 9.92 -3.55
C LEU A 62 0.81 10.74 -4.33
N LYS A 63 0.61 10.94 -5.64
CA LYS A 63 1.49 11.80 -6.46
C LYS A 63 1.52 13.23 -5.92
N ALA A 64 0.35 13.79 -5.59
CA ALA A 64 0.26 15.13 -5.03
C ALA A 64 0.95 15.23 -3.65
N ALA A 65 0.78 14.25 -2.78
CA ALA A 65 1.40 14.20 -1.46
C ALA A 65 2.93 14.08 -1.54
N LEU A 66 3.44 13.28 -2.47
CA LEU A 66 4.87 13.17 -2.74
C LEU A 66 5.45 14.48 -3.27
N ALA A 67 4.78 15.11 -4.25
CA ALA A 67 5.19 16.40 -4.81
C ALA A 67 5.21 17.51 -3.76
N ALA A 68 4.26 17.50 -2.82
CA ALA A 68 4.17 18.46 -1.72
C ALA A 68 5.10 18.11 -0.53
N ASN A 69 5.83 16.99 -0.59
CA ASN A 69 6.68 16.47 0.50
C ASN A 69 5.93 16.28 1.83
N VAL A 70 4.65 15.90 1.74
CA VAL A 70 3.81 15.60 2.92
C VAL A 70 3.49 14.12 3.05
N PHE A 71 4.01 13.30 2.15
CA PHE A 71 3.86 11.84 2.22
C PHE A 71 4.56 11.28 3.47
N ARG A 72 3.90 10.34 4.14
CA ARG A 72 4.47 9.57 5.25
C ARG A 72 4.20 8.09 5.00
N PHE A 73 5.19 7.26 5.30
CA PHE A 73 5.02 5.82 5.27
C PHE A 73 4.12 5.36 6.42
N ASP A 74 3.48 4.23 6.20
CA ASP A 74 2.77 3.52 7.27
C ASP A 74 3.75 3.21 8.42
N GLY A 75 3.38 3.61 9.63
CA GLY A 75 4.19 3.40 10.82
C GLY A 75 4.01 2.02 11.45
N SER A 76 3.01 1.24 11.03
CA SER A 76 2.69 -0.05 11.64
C SER A 76 3.84 -1.06 11.55
N ASP A 77 4.62 -1.01 10.47
CA ASP A 77 5.81 -1.87 10.28
C ASP A 77 6.95 -1.59 11.29
N ASN A 78 6.93 -0.43 11.95
CA ASN A 78 7.90 -0.06 12.99
C ASN A 78 7.38 -0.29 14.42
N MET A 79 6.16 -0.76 14.57
CA MET A 79 5.59 -1.11 15.85
C MET A 79 6.00 -2.54 16.27
N PRO A 80 5.98 -2.87 17.57
CA PRO A 80 6.08 -4.26 18.01
C PRO A 80 5.06 -5.14 17.25
N PRO A 81 5.41 -6.40 16.91
CA PRO A 81 4.51 -7.27 16.11
C PRO A 81 3.13 -7.46 16.73
N GLU A 82 3.04 -7.49 18.06
CA GLU A 82 1.79 -7.62 18.81
C GLU A 82 0.84 -6.45 18.56
N VAL A 83 1.40 -5.27 18.28
CA VAL A 83 0.66 -4.05 17.94
C VAL A 83 0.51 -3.92 16.43
N GLY A 84 1.61 -3.74 15.71
CA GLY A 84 1.61 -3.37 14.29
C GLY A 84 0.98 -4.41 13.39
N SER A 85 1.23 -5.71 13.63
CA SER A 85 0.62 -6.82 12.89
C SER A 85 -0.55 -7.46 13.61
N GLY A 86 -0.81 -7.10 14.86
CA GLY A 86 -1.83 -7.66 15.73
C GLY A 86 -2.97 -6.69 16.02
N SER A 87 -2.96 -6.11 17.22
CA SER A 87 -4.07 -5.33 17.76
C SER A 87 -4.48 -4.15 16.90
N PHE A 88 -3.53 -3.42 16.30
CA PHE A 88 -3.84 -2.30 15.44
C PHE A 88 -4.80 -2.69 14.30
N TRP A 89 -4.50 -3.74 13.56
CA TRP A 89 -5.33 -4.17 12.44
C TRP A 89 -6.66 -4.79 12.88
N SER A 90 -6.66 -5.58 13.96
CA SER A 90 -7.90 -6.17 14.47
C SER A 90 -8.86 -5.10 14.98
N GLU A 91 -8.38 -4.13 15.75
CA GLU A 91 -9.20 -3.06 16.31
C GLU A 91 -9.68 -2.07 15.23
N MET A 92 -8.85 -1.76 14.22
CA MET A 92 -9.29 -0.93 13.09
C MET A 92 -10.35 -1.63 12.24
N THR A 93 -10.30 -2.95 12.13
CA THR A 93 -11.34 -3.75 11.46
C THR A 93 -12.64 -3.71 12.27
N GLU A 94 -12.57 -3.91 13.58
CA GLU A 94 -13.73 -3.79 14.46
C GLU A 94 -14.33 -2.39 14.44
N LEU A 95 -13.50 -1.34 14.46
CA LEU A 95 -13.95 0.04 14.32
C LEU A 95 -14.72 0.26 13.01
N ALA A 96 -14.26 -0.32 11.91
CA ALA A 96 -14.94 -0.23 10.62
C ALA A 96 -16.33 -0.91 10.64
N VAL A 97 -16.47 -1.99 11.40
CA VAL A 97 -17.74 -2.74 11.55
C VAL A 97 -18.69 -2.07 12.56
N GLN A 98 -18.17 -1.66 13.72
CA GLN A 98 -18.97 -1.14 14.82
C GLN A 98 -19.23 0.38 14.72
N GLY A 99 -18.45 1.08 13.91
CA GLY A 99 -18.59 2.51 13.68
C GLY A 99 -17.91 3.40 14.74
N PRO A 100 -18.07 4.72 14.61
CA PRO A 100 -17.29 5.70 15.39
C PRO A 100 -17.42 5.59 16.91
N SER A 101 -18.50 5.02 17.43
CA SER A 101 -18.69 4.86 18.87
C SER A 101 -17.71 3.86 19.51
N TYR A 102 -17.06 3.05 18.70
CA TYR A 102 -16.07 2.06 19.17
C TYR A 102 -14.65 2.61 19.31
N ILE A 103 -14.39 3.86 18.86
CA ILE A 103 -13.04 4.39 18.74
C ILE A 103 -12.26 4.37 20.05
N ASP A 104 -12.87 4.75 21.16
CA ASP A 104 -12.19 4.77 22.48
C ASP A 104 -11.80 3.35 22.92
N SER A 105 -12.68 2.38 22.70
CA SER A 105 -12.40 0.98 23.00
C SER A 105 -11.27 0.41 22.13
N ALA A 106 -11.27 0.75 20.82
CA ALA A 106 -10.22 0.36 19.91
C ALA A 106 -8.85 0.91 20.33
N LEU A 107 -8.78 2.19 20.67
CA LEU A 107 -7.55 2.83 21.12
C LEU A 107 -7.04 2.25 22.44
N ASP A 108 -7.92 2.02 23.39
CA ASP A 108 -7.59 1.38 24.67
C ASP A 108 -7.04 -0.04 24.50
N ASN A 109 -7.62 -0.83 23.60
CA ASN A 109 -7.18 -2.19 23.33
C ASN A 109 -5.82 -2.21 22.64
N ILE A 110 -5.58 -1.29 21.69
CA ILE A 110 -4.27 -1.12 21.03
C ILE A 110 -3.24 -0.72 22.09
N GLU A 111 -3.52 0.26 22.94
CA GLU A 111 -2.61 0.74 23.97
C GLU A 111 -2.23 -0.39 24.96
N LYS A 112 -3.16 -1.20 25.37
CA LYS A 112 -2.90 -2.35 26.28
C LYS A 112 -2.05 -3.45 25.67
N SER A 113 -1.92 -3.49 24.36
CA SER A 113 -1.12 -4.51 23.66
C SER A 113 0.35 -4.15 23.51
N TRP A 114 0.73 -2.92 23.86
CA TRP A 114 2.14 -2.51 23.87
C TRP A 114 2.88 -3.30 24.97
N PRO A 115 4.12 -3.80 24.67
CA PRO A 115 4.92 -4.55 25.61
C PRO A 115 5.43 -3.70 26.79
#